data_db1f1cecef1d0d16628adcb924cf8f4e
#
_entry.id   db1f1cecef1d0d16628adcb924cf8f4e
#
_cell.length_a   1.000
_cell.length_b   1.000
_cell.length_c   1.000
_cell.angle_alpha   90.00
_cell.angle_beta   90.00
_cell.angle_gamma   90.00
#
_symmetry.space_group_name_H-M   'P 1'
#
loop_
_entity.id
_entity.type
_entity.pdbx_description
1 polymer ?
#
loop_
_entity_poly.entity_id
_entity_poly.type
_entity_poly.pdbx_seq_one_letter_code
_entity_poly.pdbx_strand_id
1 'polypeptide(L)'
;MKLYYKILCALLIIILMKIIYDTLKETKTYNNDILVEFPTKNEIEKELQVSQYFNRFNKIDLDVRNLNNVNILETYLDNIHDFNIKEKYIINNNVRSILDNISEENKKKFLFNNKWRFVMFENLENNFPHTHSNMIFLPKFMLKNKLDTETLIHEKVHIYQRFYPNVFHQLYTKYWHFQKRNIKNIYLIDNISRSNPDGIDNNWVFTYKNINIILISLFNDNPRSLGDVTNYGVYLDKDFNIKTPLNIKKLNDIKVFKHFFGTMYTHNYHPNELSADIISKHVLNENNNSPAYNNFLKWWSKIN
;
A
#
# COMPACT_ATOMS: atom_id res chain seq x y z
N MET A 1 39.55 -50.39 4.11
CA MET A 1 39.42 -49.13 3.37
C MET A 1 38.27 -49.12 2.35
N LYS A 2 38.20 -50.06 1.37
CA LYS A 2 37.14 -50.07 0.33
C LYS A 2 35.70 -50.16 0.87
N LEU A 3 35.43 -50.85 1.98
CA LEU A 3 34.08 -50.99 2.54
C LEU A 3 33.61 -49.67 3.20
N TYR A 4 34.49 -48.97 3.88
CA TYR A 4 34.21 -47.67 4.52
C TYR A 4 33.80 -46.60 3.52
N TYR A 5 34.50 -46.51 2.39
CA TYR A 5 34.14 -45.60 1.28
C TYR A 5 32.76 -45.90 0.68
N LYS A 6 32.41 -47.18 0.54
CA LYS A 6 31.08 -47.57 0.02
C LYS A 6 29.98 -47.17 0.96
N ILE A 7 30.17 -47.32 2.30
CA ILE A 7 29.22 -46.92 3.30
C ILE A 7 29.06 -45.37 3.32
N LEU A 8 30.17 -44.64 3.23
CA LEU A 8 30.14 -43.17 3.21
C LEU A 8 29.41 -42.63 1.94
N CYS A 9 29.68 -43.22 0.76
CA CYS A 9 28.99 -42.87 -0.47
C CYS A 9 27.48 -43.15 -0.38
N ALA A 10 27.08 -44.30 0.19
CA ALA A 10 25.67 -44.64 0.40
C ALA A 10 24.96 -43.64 1.32
N LEU A 11 25.60 -43.25 2.42
CA LEU A 11 25.08 -42.24 3.34
C LEU A 11 24.92 -40.84 2.67
N LEU A 12 25.90 -40.44 1.88
CA LEU A 12 25.84 -39.18 1.13
C LEU A 12 24.69 -39.18 0.11
N ILE A 13 24.48 -40.30 -0.60
CA ILE A 13 23.35 -40.45 -1.53
C ILE A 13 22.03 -40.38 -0.81
N ILE A 14 21.88 -41.03 0.37
CA ILE A 14 20.65 -40.98 1.15
C ILE A 14 20.37 -39.55 1.62
N ILE A 15 21.40 -38.83 2.09
CA ILE A 15 21.24 -37.42 2.52
C ILE A 15 20.83 -36.54 1.32
N LEU A 16 21.48 -36.75 0.15
CA LEU A 16 21.14 -35.98 -1.04
C LEU A 16 19.72 -36.28 -1.53
N MET A 17 19.30 -37.55 -1.52
CA MET A 17 17.93 -37.94 -1.84
C MET A 17 16.91 -37.38 -0.87
N LYS A 18 17.23 -37.29 0.42
CA LYS A 18 16.37 -36.66 1.43
C LYS A 18 16.25 -35.15 1.17
N ILE A 19 17.35 -34.45 0.89
CA ILE A 19 17.33 -33.03 0.54
C ILE A 19 16.50 -32.80 -0.74
N ILE A 20 16.69 -33.61 -1.76
CA ILE A 20 15.90 -33.52 -3.01
C ILE A 20 14.43 -33.84 -2.74
N TYR A 21 14.13 -34.84 -1.92
CA TYR A 21 12.75 -35.20 -1.55
C TYR A 21 12.08 -34.09 -0.76
N ASP A 22 12.77 -33.50 0.24
CA ASP A 22 12.25 -32.40 1.05
C ASP A 22 12.04 -31.15 0.15
N THR A 23 12.96 -30.84 -0.76
CA THR A 23 12.83 -29.78 -1.75
C THR A 23 11.67 -30.03 -2.72
N LEU A 24 11.49 -31.26 -3.21
CA LEU A 24 10.38 -31.64 -4.10
C LEU A 24 9.04 -31.70 -3.36
N LYS A 25 9.02 -32.07 -2.09
CA LYS A 25 7.84 -32.05 -1.24
C LYS A 25 7.43 -30.61 -0.95
N GLU A 26 8.37 -29.73 -0.66
CA GLU A 26 8.11 -28.30 -0.54
C GLU A 26 7.57 -27.72 -1.86
N THR A 27 8.16 -28.05 -3.02
CA THR A 27 7.65 -27.60 -4.33
C THR A 27 6.29 -28.22 -4.69
N LYS A 28 5.96 -29.47 -4.27
CA LYS A 28 4.64 -30.07 -4.52
C LYS A 28 3.54 -29.48 -3.62
N THR A 29 3.85 -29.08 -2.38
CA THR A 29 2.91 -28.34 -1.53
C THR A 29 2.67 -26.92 -2.09
N TYR A 30 3.58 -26.39 -2.91
CA TYR A 30 3.46 -25.09 -3.59
C TYR A 30 2.46 -25.07 -4.75
N ASN A 31 2.12 -26.23 -5.35
CA ASN A 31 1.36 -26.26 -6.61
C ASN A 31 -0.18 -26.28 -6.45
N ASN A 32 -0.74 -26.31 -5.24
CA ASN A 32 -2.18 -26.53 -5.08
C ASN A 32 -3.03 -25.30 -4.70
N ASP A 33 -2.42 -24.15 -4.30
CA ASP A 33 -3.14 -22.90 -4.13
C ASP A 33 -2.22 -21.71 -4.40
N ILE A 34 -2.04 -21.36 -5.66
CA ILE A 34 -1.24 -20.18 -6.03
C ILE A 34 -2.01 -18.92 -5.65
N LEU A 35 -1.84 -18.47 -4.41
CA LEU A 35 -2.33 -17.17 -3.94
C LEU A 35 -1.39 -16.03 -4.33
N VAL A 36 -0.14 -16.35 -4.67
CA VAL A 36 0.92 -15.39 -4.96
C VAL A 36 1.38 -15.55 -6.41
N GLU A 37 1.44 -14.45 -7.13
CA GLU A 37 1.93 -14.36 -8.51
C GLU A 37 3.07 -13.34 -8.62
N PHE A 38 3.97 -13.61 -9.55
CA PHE A 38 5.09 -12.74 -9.90
C PHE A 38 4.94 -12.37 -11.38
N PRO A 39 4.32 -11.22 -11.69
CA PRO A 39 4.05 -10.80 -13.07
C PRO A 39 5.34 -10.67 -13.88
N THR A 40 5.25 -10.96 -15.16
CA THR A 40 6.33 -10.71 -16.13
C THR A 40 6.50 -9.21 -16.41
N LYS A 41 7.68 -8.79 -16.85
CA LYS A 41 7.95 -7.39 -17.21
C LYS A 41 6.93 -6.86 -18.24
N ASN A 42 6.49 -7.67 -19.20
CA ASN A 42 5.46 -7.29 -20.18
C ASN A 42 4.07 -7.08 -19.56
N GLU A 43 3.68 -7.87 -18.55
CA GLU A 43 2.41 -7.64 -17.82
C GLU A 43 2.49 -6.37 -17.00
N ILE A 44 3.62 -6.11 -16.34
CA ILE A 44 3.86 -4.90 -15.55
C ILE A 44 3.79 -3.67 -16.46
N GLU A 45 4.46 -3.70 -17.61
CA GLU A 45 4.45 -2.62 -18.59
C GLU A 45 3.02 -2.24 -19.01
N LYS A 46 2.21 -3.23 -19.39
CA LYS A 46 0.81 -2.99 -19.79
C LYS A 46 -0.01 -2.31 -18.71
N GLU A 47 0.17 -2.69 -17.46
CA GLU A 47 -0.56 -2.07 -16.34
C GLU A 47 -0.06 -0.65 -16.02
N LEU A 48 1.25 -0.41 -16.12
CA LEU A 48 1.82 0.92 -15.91
C LEU A 48 1.46 1.91 -17.03
N GLN A 49 1.34 1.46 -18.29
CA GLN A 49 0.95 2.28 -19.43
C GLN A 49 -0.44 2.90 -19.26
N VAL A 50 -1.37 2.20 -18.62
CA VAL A 50 -2.74 2.70 -18.40
C VAL A 50 -2.90 3.45 -17.08
N SER A 51 -1.84 3.52 -16.28
CA SER A 51 -1.88 4.18 -14.98
C SER A 51 -2.03 5.71 -15.14
N GLN A 52 -3.00 6.28 -14.42
CA GLN A 52 -3.16 7.74 -14.35
C GLN A 52 -2.18 8.41 -13.38
N TYR A 53 -1.41 7.63 -12.63
CA TYR A 53 -0.52 8.14 -11.59
C TYR A 53 0.57 9.05 -12.13
N PHE A 54 1.24 8.64 -13.21
CA PHE A 54 2.34 9.42 -13.80
C PHE A 54 1.88 10.79 -14.33
N ASN A 55 0.61 10.92 -14.70
CA ASN A 55 0.01 12.17 -15.15
C ASN A 55 -0.24 13.16 -13.98
N ARG A 56 -0.06 12.72 -12.74
CA ARG A 56 -0.26 13.55 -11.53
C ARG A 56 1.02 14.18 -11.01
N PHE A 57 2.17 13.82 -11.55
CA PHE A 57 3.43 14.37 -11.10
C PHE A 57 3.51 15.86 -11.40
N ASN A 58 3.62 16.67 -10.36
CA ASN A 58 3.98 18.07 -10.46
C ASN A 58 5.52 18.21 -10.58
N LYS A 59 6.00 19.44 -10.72
CA LYS A 59 7.43 19.70 -10.87
C LYS A 59 8.26 19.18 -9.69
N ILE A 60 7.77 19.36 -8.47
CA ILE A 60 8.47 18.91 -7.26
C ILE A 60 8.53 17.38 -7.23
N ASP A 61 7.44 16.71 -7.58
CA ASP A 61 7.39 15.25 -7.70
C ASP A 61 8.47 14.72 -8.66
N LEU A 62 8.63 15.38 -9.83
CA LEU A 62 9.63 14.99 -10.80
C LEU A 62 11.05 15.25 -10.30
N ASP A 63 11.27 16.38 -9.63
CA ASP A 63 12.58 16.75 -9.08
C ASP A 63 13.04 15.74 -8.01
N VAL A 64 12.19 15.44 -7.02
CA VAL A 64 12.56 14.54 -5.90
C VAL A 64 12.66 13.05 -6.31
N ARG A 65 12.03 12.67 -7.42
CA ARG A 65 12.14 11.32 -8.00
C ARG A 65 13.27 11.19 -9.02
N ASN A 66 13.96 12.29 -9.37
CA ASN A 66 14.95 12.36 -10.45
C ASN A 66 14.37 11.94 -11.82
N LEU A 67 13.13 12.34 -12.09
CA LEU A 67 12.39 11.98 -13.31
C LEU A 67 12.27 13.14 -14.31
N ASN A 68 13.05 14.21 -14.14
CA ASN A 68 13.07 15.32 -15.08
C ASN A 68 13.72 14.90 -16.40
N ASN A 69 13.05 15.23 -17.51
CA ASN A 69 13.54 15.01 -18.87
C ASN A 69 13.85 13.53 -19.23
N VAL A 70 13.22 12.58 -18.54
CA VAL A 70 13.32 11.15 -18.84
C VAL A 70 11.96 10.55 -19.21
N ASN A 71 11.97 9.40 -19.87
CA ASN A 71 10.78 8.60 -20.06
C ASN A 71 10.44 7.90 -18.74
N ILE A 72 9.39 8.36 -18.06
CA ILE A 72 9.01 7.86 -16.73
C ILE A 72 8.73 6.36 -16.76
N LEU A 73 7.93 5.90 -17.75
CA LEU A 73 7.60 4.48 -17.87
C LEU A 73 8.85 3.61 -18.07
N GLU A 74 9.75 4.01 -18.97
CA GLU A 74 11.00 3.31 -19.22
C GLU A 74 11.88 3.28 -17.97
N THR A 75 12.01 4.42 -17.27
CA THR A 75 12.73 4.50 -15.99
C THR A 75 12.17 3.52 -14.96
N TYR A 76 10.84 3.41 -14.85
CA TYR A 76 10.23 2.43 -13.96
C TYR A 76 10.56 1.00 -14.36
N LEU A 77 10.43 0.66 -15.66
CA LEU A 77 10.68 -0.67 -16.18
C LEU A 77 12.16 -1.12 -16.05
N ASP A 78 13.09 -0.18 -16.12
CA ASP A 78 14.53 -0.46 -15.98
C ASP A 78 14.93 -0.71 -14.50
N ASN A 79 14.14 -0.27 -13.56
CA ASN A 79 14.35 -0.47 -12.13
C ASN A 79 13.52 -1.62 -11.54
N ILE A 80 12.84 -2.40 -12.39
CA ILE A 80 12.12 -3.62 -12.00
C ILE A 80 13.05 -4.83 -12.15
N HIS A 81 13.01 -5.73 -11.17
CA HIS A 81 13.87 -6.90 -11.10
C HIS A 81 13.06 -8.19 -10.91
N ASP A 82 13.58 -9.29 -11.44
CA ASP A 82 13.01 -10.62 -11.22
C ASP A 82 13.33 -11.14 -9.82
N PHE A 83 12.34 -11.78 -9.19
CA PHE A 83 12.54 -12.47 -7.92
C PHE A 83 13.29 -13.79 -8.13
N ASN A 84 14.32 -14.02 -7.34
CA ASN A 84 14.93 -15.34 -7.23
C ASN A 84 14.08 -16.31 -6.39
N ILE A 85 14.46 -17.60 -6.38
CA ILE A 85 13.72 -18.67 -5.69
C ILE A 85 13.57 -18.36 -4.17
N LYS A 86 14.63 -17.89 -3.53
CA LYS A 86 14.62 -17.56 -2.10
C LYS A 86 13.67 -16.40 -1.77
N GLU A 87 13.67 -15.36 -2.59
CA GLU A 87 12.80 -14.20 -2.44
C GLU A 87 11.32 -14.58 -2.64
N LYS A 88 11.03 -15.39 -3.66
CA LYS A 88 9.68 -15.96 -3.86
C LYS A 88 9.22 -16.78 -2.65
N TYR A 89 10.10 -17.58 -2.08
CA TYR A 89 9.82 -18.36 -0.88
C TYR A 89 9.51 -17.47 0.33
N ILE A 90 10.29 -16.41 0.54
CA ILE A 90 10.05 -15.44 1.65
C ILE A 90 8.66 -14.82 1.51
N ILE A 91 8.31 -14.32 0.32
CA ILE A 91 7.00 -13.69 0.08
C ILE A 91 5.85 -14.68 0.31
N ASN A 92 5.95 -15.87 -0.28
CA ASN A 92 4.93 -16.91 -0.11
C ASN A 92 4.68 -17.25 1.36
N ASN A 93 5.75 -17.42 2.14
CA ASN A 93 5.62 -17.74 3.57
C ASN A 93 5.02 -16.59 4.38
N ASN A 94 5.35 -15.33 4.04
CA ASN A 94 4.72 -14.19 4.73
C ASN A 94 3.23 -14.10 4.40
N VAL A 95 2.84 -14.27 3.13
CA VAL A 95 1.42 -14.28 2.76
C VAL A 95 0.67 -15.41 3.43
N ARG A 96 1.25 -16.64 3.50
CA ARG A 96 0.65 -17.76 4.25
C ARG A 96 0.52 -17.45 5.73
N SER A 97 1.56 -16.90 6.35
CA SER A 97 1.51 -16.51 7.76
C SER A 97 0.41 -15.49 8.04
N ILE A 98 0.17 -14.54 7.13
CA ILE A 98 -0.97 -13.61 7.23
C ILE A 98 -2.28 -14.40 7.24
N LEU A 99 -2.44 -15.35 6.30
CA LEU A 99 -3.64 -16.19 6.21
C LEU A 99 -3.92 -16.98 7.49
N ASP A 100 -2.89 -17.65 7.99
CA ASP A 100 -3.02 -18.54 9.14
C ASP A 100 -3.36 -17.78 10.43
N ASN A 101 -2.96 -16.51 10.51
CA ASN A 101 -3.21 -15.67 11.67
C ASN A 101 -4.54 -14.88 11.62
N ILE A 102 -5.21 -14.84 10.46
CA ILE A 102 -6.51 -14.18 10.33
C ILE A 102 -7.61 -15.17 10.70
N SER A 103 -8.15 -15.05 11.92
CA SER A 103 -9.12 -16.00 12.49
C SER A 103 -10.54 -15.88 11.92
N GLU A 104 -10.92 -14.72 11.42
CA GLU A 104 -12.28 -14.48 10.92
C GLU A 104 -12.40 -14.80 9.44
N GLU A 105 -13.42 -15.60 9.06
CA GLU A 105 -13.65 -15.98 7.67
C GLU A 105 -13.88 -14.77 6.77
N ASN A 106 -14.57 -13.74 7.27
CA ASN A 106 -14.81 -12.50 6.54
C ASN A 106 -13.51 -11.73 6.25
N LYS A 107 -12.57 -11.73 7.18
CA LYS A 107 -11.24 -11.14 6.98
C LYS A 107 -10.50 -11.90 5.88
N LYS A 108 -10.54 -13.24 5.90
CA LYS A 108 -9.96 -14.09 4.85
C LYS A 108 -10.56 -13.76 3.48
N LYS A 109 -11.86 -13.74 3.36
CA LYS A 109 -12.55 -13.41 2.09
C LYS A 109 -12.15 -12.03 1.57
N PHE A 110 -12.15 -11.03 2.43
CA PHE A 110 -11.81 -9.66 2.04
C PHE A 110 -10.36 -9.55 1.55
N LEU A 111 -9.41 -10.17 2.23
CA LEU A 111 -7.99 -10.10 1.86
C LEU A 111 -7.60 -11.06 0.73
N PHE A 112 -8.43 -12.07 0.40
CA PHE A 112 -8.03 -13.19 -0.47
C PHE A 112 -8.90 -13.41 -1.71
N ASN A 113 -9.89 -12.56 -1.95
CA ASN A 113 -10.68 -12.64 -3.19
C ASN A 113 -9.85 -12.49 -4.47
N ASN A 114 -8.67 -11.89 -4.38
CA ASN A 114 -7.73 -11.70 -5.47
C ASN A 114 -6.36 -12.27 -5.12
N LYS A 115 -5.63 -12.71 -6.14
CA LYS A 115 -4.26 -13.13 -5.98
C LYS A 115 -3.36 -11.98 -5.53
N TRP A 116 -2.31 -12.31 -4.78
CA TRP A 116 -1.27 -11.38 -4.40
C TRP A 116 -0.23 -11.34 -5.52
N ARG A 117 -0.12 -10.21 -6.20
CA ARG A 117 0.82 -10.03 -7.30
C ARG A 117 1.93 -9.09 -6.86
N PHE A 118 3.17 -9.57 -6.88
CA PHE A 118 4.32 -8.82 -6.39
C PHE A 118 5.29 -8.44 -7.51
N VAL A 119 5.76 -7.20 -7.46
CA VAL A 119 6.80 -6.66 -8.33
C VAL A 119 7.95 -6.19 -7.44
N MET A 120 9.18 -6.58 -7.77
CA MET A 120 10.38 -6.12 -7.07
C MET A 120 11.00 -4.95 -7.80
N PHE A 121 11.37 -3.91 -7.06
CA PHE A 121 12.02 -2.73 -7.63
C PHE A 121 13.19 -2.22 -6.77
N GLU A 122 14.06 -1.40 -7.38
CA GLU A 122 15.10 -0.62 -6.70
C GLU A 122 15.07 0.83 -7.20
N ASN A 123 15.50 1.78 -6.38
CA ASN A 123 15.70 3.20 -6.75
C ASN A 123 14.46 3.95 -7.30
N LEU A 124 13.26 3.47 -7.01
CA LEU A 124 12.01 4.15 -7.34
C LEU A 124 11.28 4.56 -6.06
N GLU A 125 10.40 5.57 -6.15
CA GLU A 125 9.48 6.00 -5.09
C GLU A 125 10.15 6.12 -3.70
N ASN A 126 11.41 6.55 -3.65
CA ASN A 126 12.20 6.61 -2.41
C ASN A 126 12.24 5.28 -1.65
N ASN A 127 12.13 4.18 -2.38
CA ASN A 127 12.00 2.82 -1.84
C ASN A 127 10.80 2.62 -0.88
N PHE A 128 9.72 3.38 -1.04
CA PHE A 128 8.46 3.10 -0.35
C PHE A 128 7.70 1.99 -1.08
N PRO A 129 7.15 0.99 -0.36
CA PRO A 129 6.16 0.10 -0.92
C PRO A 129 4.97 0.89 -1.46
N HIS A 130 4.36 0.43 -2.51
CA HIS A 130 3.21 1.08 -3.12
C HIS A 130 2.48 0.10 -4.05
N THR A 131 1.33 0.52 -4.58
CA THR A 131 0.57 -0.34 -5.50
C THR A 131 0.27 0.34 -6.82
N HIS A 132 0.31 -0.43 -7.91
CA HIS A 132 -0.24 -0.05 -9.20
C HIS A 132 -1.20 -1.14 -9.68
N SER A 133 -2.40 -0.74 -10.13
CA SER A 133 -3.44 -1.67 -10.54
C SER A 133 -3.69 -2.76 -9.48
N ASN A 134 -3.37 -4.00 -9.75
CA ASN A 134 -3.51 -5.13 -8.85
C ASN A 134 -2.16 -5.70 -8.37
N MET A 135 -1.10 -4.91 -8.43
CA MET A 135 0.25 -5.33 -8.10
C MET A 135 0.80 -4.54 -6.92
N ILE A 136 1.47 -5.24 -6.01
CA ILE A 136 2.21 -4.67 -4.87
C ILE A 136 3.67 -4.55 -5.29
N PHE A 137 4.18 -3.35 -5.28
CA PHE A 137 5.57 -3.04 -5.56
C PHE A 137 6.36 -3.04 -4.26
N LEU A 138 7.33 -3.94 -4.14
CA LEU A 138 8.20 -4.09 -2.97
C LEU A 138 9.63 -3.68 -3.30
N PRO A 139 10.23 -2.78 -2.52
CA PRO A 139 11.63 -2.46 -2.70
C PRO A 139 12.50 -3.66 -2.28
N LYS A 140 13.50 -3.98 -3.06
CA LYS A 140 14.37 -5.16 -2.90
C LYS A 140 15.02 -5.28 -1.53
N PHE A 141 15.34 -4.15 -0.88
CA PHE A 141 15.96 -4.18 0.44
C PHE A 141 15.06 -4.81 1.51
N MET A 142 13.72 -4.71 1.38
CA MET A 142 12.77 -5.31 2.32
C MET A 142 12.84 -6.84 2.33
N LEU A 143 13.27 -7.46 1.22
CA LEU A 143 13.40 -8.91 1.12
C LEU A 143 14.64 -9.47 1.84
N LYS A 144 15.56 -8.62 2.27
CA LYS A 144 16.73 -9.03 3.06
C LYS A 144 16.39 -9.34 4.51
N ASN A 145 15.30 -8.76 5.01
CA ASN A 145 14.80 -8.89 6.36
C ASN A 145 13.42 -9.56 6.38
N LYS A 146 12.86 -9.78 7.56
CA LYS A 146 11.46 -10.21 7.68
C LYS A 146 10.57 -9.10 7.11
N LEU A 147 9.73 -9.45 6.12
CA LEU A 147 8.73 -8.52 5.60
C LEU A 147 7.77 -8.10 6.71
N ASP A 148 7.48 -6.82 6.76
CA ASP A 148 6.50 -6.30 7.69
C ASP A 148 5.09 -6.70 7.27
N THR A 149 4.40 -7.43 8.14
CA THR A 149 3.06 -7.95 7.89
C THR A 149 2.03 -6.84 7.76
N GLU A 150 2.15 -5.79 8.57
CA GLU A 150 1.26 -4.63 8.51
C GLU A 150 1.35 -3.95 7.15
N THR A 151 2.57 -3.71 6.67
CA THR A 151 2.81 -3.15 5.33
C THR A 151 2.18 -4.01 4.23
N LEU A 152 2.37 -5.33 4.25
CA LEU A 152 1.79 -6.21 3.22
C LEU A 152 0.26 -6.16 3.21
N ILE A 153 -0.38 -6.12 4.36
CA ILE A 153 -1.84 -6.01 4.47
C ILE A 153 -2.28 -4.61 3.99
N HIS A 154 -1.58 -3.56 4.39
CA HIS A 154 -1.83 -2.18 3.97
C HIS A 154 -1.84 -2.06 2.44
N GLU A 155 -0.79 -2.53 1.77
CA GLU A 155 -0.72 -2.53 0.30
C GLU A 155 -1.83 -3.38 -0.33
N LYS A 156 -2.16 -4.52 0.29
CA LYS A 156 -3.27 -5.34 -0.21
C LYS A 156 -4.61 -4.63 -0.13
N VAL A 157 -4.85 -3.82 0.90
CA VAL A 157 -6.06 -3.01 1.03
C VAL A 157 -6.19 -2.01 -0.13
N HIS A 158 -5.10 -1.38 -0.57
CA HIS A 158 -5.13 -0.49 -1.74
C HIS A 158 -5.60 -1.19 -3.02
N ILE A 159 -5.21 -2.43 -3.21
CA ILE A 159 -5.72 -3.25 -4.32
C ILE A 159 -7.24 -3.43 -4.18
N TYR A 160 -7.76 -3.74 -2.99
CA TYR A 160 -9.20 -3.87 -2.77
C TYR A 160 -9.97 -2.58 -2.99
N GLN A 161 -9.43 -1.45 -2.60
CA GLN A 161 -10.04 -0.15 -2.84
C GLN A 161 -10.28 0.10 -4.33
N ARG A 162 -9.37 -0.36 -5.20
CA ARG A 162 -9.52 -0.27 -6.66
C ARG A 162 -10.54 -1.24 -7.21
N PHE A 163 -10.58 -2.48 -6.70
CA PHE A 163 -11.52 -3.49 -7.18
C PHE A 163 -12.95 -3.27 -6.65
N TYR A 164 -13.07 -2.73 -5.43
CA TYR A 164 -14.37 -2.53 -4.78
C TYR A 164 -14.58 -1.06 -4.35
N PRO A 165 -14.47 -0.11 -5.28
CA PRO A 165 -14.52 1.33 -4.95
C PRO A 165 -15.84 1.72 -4.28
N ASN A 166 -16.96 1.10 -4.66
CA ASN A 166 -18.28 1.36 -4.07
C ASN A 166 -18.37 0.92 -2.60
N VAL A 167 -17.66 -0.14 -2.21
CA VAL A 167 -17.61 -0.63 -0.83
C VAL A 167 -16.89 0.39 0.05
N PHE A 168 -15.71 0.84 -0.38
CA PHE A 168 -14.95 1.86 0.34
C PHE A 168 -15.61 3.25 0.29
N HIS A 169 -16.23 3.60 -0.82
CA HIS A 169 -17.04 4.82 -0.89
C HIS A 169 -18.11 4.87 0.20
N GLN A 170 -18.76 3.73 0.52
CA GLN A 170 -19.71 3.68 1.63
C GLN A 170 -19.04 3.94 2.99
N LEU A 171 -17.87 3.35 3.26
CA LEU A 171 -17.10 3.63 4.47
C LEU A 171 -16.84 5.12 4.61
N TYR A 172 -16.30 5.73 3.56
CA TYR A 172 -15.91 7.14 3.59
C TYR A 172 -17.09 8.07 3.76
N THR A 173 -18.18 7.85 3.02
CA THR A 173 -19.31 8.79 3.01
C THR A 173 -20.30 8.58 4.14
N LYS A 174 -20.64 7.32 4.47
CA LYS A 174 -21.67 7.02 5.46
C LYS A 174 -21.12 6.94 6.89
N TYR A 175 -19.83 6.62 7.03
CA TYR A 175 -19.27 6.32 8.35
C TYR A 175 -18.17 7.29 8.77
N TRP A 176 -17.42 7.89 7.80
CA TRP A 176 -16.27 8.74 8.09
C TRP A 176 -16.43 10.21 7.70
N HIS A 177 -17.63 10.63 7.28
CA HIS A 177 -17.94 12.02 6.95
C HIS A 177 -17.12 12.62 5.80
N PHE A 178 -16.57 11.77 4.91
CA PHE A 178 -15.96 12.24 3.67
C PHE A 178 -17.00 12.37 2.57
N GLN A 179 -16.80 13.34 1.69
CA GLN A 179 -17.60 13.50 0.49
C GLN A 179 -16.70 13.94 -0.66
N LYS A 180 -16.89 13.35 -1.85
CA LYS A 180 -16.25 13.90 -3.06
C LYS A 180 -16.92 15.21 -3.43
N ARG A 181 -16.11 16.25 -3.64
CA ARG A 181 -16.57 17.60 -3.99
C ARG A 181 -15.77 18.14 -5.19
N ASN A 182 -16.42 19.00 -5.97
CA ASN A 182 -15.69 19.84 -6.91
C ASN A 182 -15.07 21.00 -6.14
N ILE A 183 -13.74 21.02 -6.05
CA ILE A 183 -12.99 21.98 -5.22
C ILE A 183 -12.43 23.03 -6.15
N LYS A 184 -12.81 24.28 -5.91
CA LYS A 184 -12.28 25.42 -6.67
C LYS A 184 -10.87 25.76 -6.18
N ASN A 185 -10.02 26.17 -7.11
CA ASN A 185 -8.61 26.52 -6.88
C ASN A 185 -7.76 25.36 -6.36
N ILE A 186 -8.12 24.12 -6.66
CA ILE A 186 -7.39 22.90 -6.25
C ILE A 186 -5.92 22.94 -6.70
N TYR A 187 -5.62 23.57 -7.84
CA TYR A 187 -4.28 23.74 -8.36
C TYR A 187 -3.30 24.41 -7.39
N LEU A 188 -3.80 25.19 -6.42
CA LEU A 188 -2.96 25.85 -5.41
C LEU A 188 -2.27 24.83 -4.48
N ILE A 189 -2.85 23.67 -4.30
CA ILE A 189 -2.28 22.58 -3.50
C ILE A 189 -1.69 21.47 -4.36
N ASP A 190 -2.27 21.18 -5.53
CA ASP A 190 -1.76 20.13 -6.42
C ASP A 190 -0.31 20.40 -6.86
N ASN A 191 0.07 21.65 -7.07
CA ASN A 191 1.43 22.04 -7.48
C ASN A 191 2.51 21.84 -6.39
N ILE A 192 2.11 21.64 -5.13
CA ILE A 192 3.01 21.48 -3.98
C ILE A 192 2.73 20.21 -3.19
N SER A 193 1.82 19.38 -3.65
CA SER A 193 1.47 18.12 -3.00
C SER A 193 2.33 16.97 -3.51
N ARG A 194 2.58 15.99 -2.64
CA ARG A 194 3.18 14.73 -3.03
C ARG A 194 2.11 13.85 -3.69
N SER A 195 2.37 13.41 -4.91
CA SER A 195 1.55 12.42 -5.59
C SER A 195 1.76 11.03 -4.97
N ASN A 196 0.65 10.30 -4.79
CA ASN A 196 0.65 8.94 -4.30
C ASN A 196 -0.25 8.06 -5.19
N PRO A 197 0.22 6.89 -5.67
CA PRO A 197 -0.58 6.01 -6.53
C PRO A 197 -1.84 5.49 -5.85
N ASP A 198 -1.86 5.46 -4.51
CA ASP A 198 -2.95 4.93 -3.69
C ASP A 198 -3.96 6.00 -3.24
N GLY A 199 -3.67 7.27 -3.53
CA GLY A 199 -4.52 8.42 -3.20
C GLY A 199 -4.41 9.55 -4.21
N ILE A 200 -4.71 9.28 -5.48
CA ILE A 200 -4.54 10.25 -6.58
C ILE A 200 -5.60 11.36 -6.64
N ASP A 201 -6.70 11.22 -5.92
CA ASP A 201 -7.84 12.14 -5.98
C ASP A 201 -7.88 13.07 -4.76
N ASN A 202 -7.46 14.32 -4.91
CA ASN A 202 -7.49 15.35 -3.85
C ASN A 202 -8.88 16.00 -3.68
N ASN A 203 -9.97 15.32 -4.07
CA ASN A 203 -11.34 15.86 -4.02
C ASN A 203 -12.19 15.31 -2.87
N TRP A 204 -11.60 14.57 -1.95
CA TRP A 204 -12.24 14.08 -0.74
C TRP A 204 -12.23 15.15 0.36
N VAL A 205 -13.40 15.65 0.73
CA VAL A 205 -13.57 16.63 1.80
C VAL A 205 -14.09 15.94 3.04
N PHE A 206 -13.36 16.04 4.14
CA PHE A 206 -13.83 15.65 5.47
C PHE A 206 -14.66 16.80 6.05
N THR A 207 -15.96 16.53 6.28
CA THR A 207 -16.91 17.49 6.82
C THR A 207 -17.43 17.00 8.17
N TYR A 208 -16.96 17.59 9.26
CA TYR A 208 -17.35 17.17 10.59
C TYR A 208 -17.27 18.35 11.58
N LYS A 209 -18.30 18.53 12.44
CA LYS A 209 -18.36 19.62 13.45
C LYS A 209 -17.99 21.00 12.87
N ASN A 210 -18.64 21.38 11.78
CA ASN A 210 -18.48 22.68 11.12
C ASN A 210 -17.10 22.96 10.51
N ILE A 211 -16.26 21.96 10.29
CA ILE A 211 -15.05 22.10 9.48
C ILE A 211 -15.21 21.35 8.16
N ASN A 212 -14.66 21.96 7.10
CA ASN A 212 -14.48 21.34 5.80
C ASN A 212 -12.99 21.38 5.50
N ILE A 213 -12.35 20.20 5.41
CA ILE A 213 -10.92 20.10 5.11
C ILE A 213 -10.65 19.05 4.06
N ILE A 214 -9.65 19.31 3.22
CA ILE A 214 -8.98 18.30 2.43
C ILE A 214 -7.80 17.79 3.24
N LEU A 215 -7.59 16.48 3.25
CA LEU A 215 -6.40 15.86 3.83
C LEU A 215 -5.37 15.70 2.73
N ILE A 216 -4.13 16.14 2.93
CA ILE A 216 -3.12 16.14 1.89
C ILE A 216 -1.70 16.14 2.48
N SER A 217 -0.77 15.48 1.78
CA SER A 217 0.67 15.60 2.05
C SER A 217 1.27 16.70 1.18
N LEU A 218 1.79 17.75 1.79
CA LEU A 218 2.48 18.82 1.09
C LEU A 218 3.99 18.71 1.29
N PHE A 219 4.74 18.95 0.23
CA PHE A 219 6.18 19.04 0.35
C PHE A 219 6.60 20.20 1.27
N ASN A 220 7.62 19.94 2.08
CA ASN A 220 8.26 20.96 2.88
C ASN A 220 9.10 21.91 1.98
N ASP A 221 9.59 23.00 2.52
CA ASP A 221 10.49 23.90 1.79
C ASP A 221 11.77 23.15 1.36
N ASN A 222 12.14 23.26 0.07
CA ASN A 222 13.32 22.61 -0.52
C ASN A 222 13.41 21.09 -0.27
N PRO A 223 12.42 20.31 -0.67
CA PRO A 223 12.41 18.87 -0.43
C PRO A 223 13.52 18.17 -1.25
N ARG A 224 14.12 17.14 -0.66
CA ARG A 224 15.17 16.31 -1.28
C ARG A 224 14.69 14.88 -1.55
N SER A 225 13.56 14.50 -0.97
CA SER A 225 13.01 13.15 -1.06
C SER A 225 11.49 13.18 -0.98
N LEU A 226 10.84 12.09 -1.34
CA LEU A 226 9.39 11.89 -1.15
C LEU A 226 8.95 11.87 0.32
N GLY A 227 9.90 11.64 1.24
CA GLY A 227 9.66 11.68 2.67
C GLY A 227 9.61 13.09 3.26
N ASP A 228 10.08 14.11 2.51
CA ASP A 228 10.15 15.50 2.98
C ASP A 228 8.80 16.20 2.86
N VAL A 229 7.78 15.60 3.47
CA VAL A 229 6.40 16.08 3.47
C VAL A 229 5.84 16.25 4.85
N THR A 230 4.83 17.09 4.95
CA THR A 230 3.99 17.23 6.15
C THR A 230 2.53 17.06 5.77
N ASN A 231 1.79 16.29 6.57
CA ASN A 231 0.37 16.08 6.36
C ASN A 231 -0.45 17.23 6.92
N TYR A 232 -1.25 17.85 6.06
CA TYR A 232 -2.07 19.01 6.38
C TYR A 232 -3.57 18.76 6.16
N GLY A 233 -4.39 19.44 6.92
CA GLY A 233 -5.76 19.73 6.56
C GLY A 233 -5.81 21.13 5.91
N VAL A 234 -6.27 21.20 4.67
CA VAL A 234 -6.52 22.45 3.96
C VAL A 234 -7.97 22.85 4.20
N TYR A 235 -8.19 23.96 4.89
CA TYR A 235 -9.54 24.44 5.20
C TYR A 235 -10.21 25.05 3.97
N LEU A 236 -11.42 24.61 3.71
CA LEU A 236 -12.28 25.14 2.67
C LEU A 236 -13.33 26.09 3.25
N ASP A 237 -13.77 27.04 2.43
CA ASP A 237 -14.95 27.81 2.79
C ASP A 237 -16.26 27.02 2.59
N LYS A 238 -17.41 27.66 2.85
CA LYS A 238 -18.73 27.05 2.71
C LYS A 238 -19.07 26.59 1.29
N ASP A 239 -18.41 27.17 0.29
CA ASP A 239 -18.60 26.87 -1.14
C ASP A 239 -17.51 25.95 -1.69
N PHE A 240 -16.71 25.31 -0.81
CA PHE A 240 -15.61 24.41 -1.10
C PHE A 240 -14.49 25.07 -1.94
N ASN A 241 -14.18 26.33 -1.66
CA ASN A 241 -13.05 27.02 -2.29
C ASN A 241 -11.82 26.97 -1.38
N ILE A 242 -10.65 26.79 -2.02
CA ILE A 242 -9.36 27.06 -1.40
C ILE A 242 -9.07 28.54 -1.54
N LYS A 243 -8.72 29.21 -0.42
CA LYS A 243 -8.42 30.65 -0.38
C LYS A 243 -6.91 30.91 -0.37
N THR A 244 -6.55 32.09 -0.85
CA THR A 244 -5.19 32.63 -0.74
C THR A 244 -5.19 33.77 0.29
N PRO A 245 -4.26 33.78 1.29
CA PRO A 245 -3.27 32.74 1.57
C PRO A 245 -3.92 31.42 2.01
N LEU A 246 -3.19 30.30 1.81
CA LEU A 246 -3.69 28.98 2.19
C LEU A 246 -3.98 28.94 3.70
N ASN A 247 -5.20 28.51 4.04
CA ASN A 247 -5.56 28.21 5.41
C ASN A 247 -5.30 26.73 5.67
N ILE A 248 -4.09 26.42 6.13
CA ILE A 248 -3.64 25.05 6.39
C ILE A 248 -3.25 24.85 7.84
N LYS A 249 -3.41 23.61 8.32
CA LYS A 249 -2.97 23.21 9.65
C LYS A 249 -2.47 21.76 9.61
N LYS A 250 -1.39 21.45 10.33
CA LYS A 250 -0.94 20.06 10.46
C LYS A 250 -2.09 19.20 10.98
N LEU A 251 -2.32 18.03 10.37
CA LEU A 251 -3.46 17.18 10.73
C LEU A 251 -3.48 16.83 12.21
N ASN A 252 -2.32 16.57 12.80
CA ASN A 252 -2.18 16.25 14.22
C ASN A 252 -2.56 17.42 15.16
N ASP A 253 -2.63 18.64 14.65
CA ASP A 253 -3.02 19.84 15.42
C ASP A 253 -4.49 20.19 15.23
N ILE A 254 -5.21 19.52 14.32
CA ILE A 254 -6.64 19.71 14.11
C ILE A 254 -7.40 18.87 15.15
N LYS A 255 -7.80 19.51 16.26
CA LYS A 255 -8.46 18.83 17.40
C LYS A 255 -9.64 17.97 16.99
N VAL A 256 -10.48 18.44 16.06
CA VAL A 256 -11.68 17.74 15.60
C VAL A 256 -11.30 16.48 14.80
N PHE A 257 -10.31 16.57 13.93
CA PHE A 257 -9.78 15.43 13.17
C PHE A 257 -9.13 14.38 14.09
N LYS A 258 -8.26 14.86 14.99
CA LYS A 258 -7.61 14.02 16.01
C LYS A 258 -8.62 13.33 16.93
N HIS A 259 -9.68 14.01 17.32
CA HIS A 259 -10.75 13.41 18.13
C HIS A 259 -11.47 12.29 17.35
N PHE A 260 -11.72 12.48 16.04
CA PHE A 260 -12.47 11.53 15.24
C PHE A 260 -11.64 10.30 14.86
N PHE A 261 -10.41 10.49 14.35
CA PHE A 261 -9.54 9.39 13.88
C PHE A 261 -8.58 8.84 14.94
N GLY A 262 -8.29 9.61 16.01
CA GLY A 262 -7.24 9.28 16.98
C GLY A 262 -5.86 9.73 16.51
N THR A 263 -4.82 9.18 17.15
CA THR A 263 -3.40 9.55 16.91
C THR A 263 -2.55 8.40 16.39
N MET A 264 -3.13 7.23 16.19
CA MET A 264 -2.39 6.00 15.84
C MET A 264 -1.99 5.92 14.36
N TYR A 265 -2.57 6.76 13.49
CA TYR A 265 -2.41 6.62 12.05
C TYR A 265 -1.44 7.66 11.51
N THR A 266 -0.37 7.19 10.87
CA THR A 266 0.68 8.03 10.28
C THR A 266 0.36 8.39 8.82
N HIS A 267 -0.29 7.48 8.09
CA HIS A 267 -0.73 7.69 6.70
C HIS A 267 -2.15 8.27 6.67
N ASN A 268 -2.31 9.48 7.21
CA ASN A 268 -3.63 10.06 7.47
C ASN A 268 -4.03 11.16 6.47
N TYR A 269 -3.33 11.28 5.36
CA TYR A 269 -3.48 12.34 4.37
C TYR A 269 -4.50 12.04 3.26
N HIS A 270 -5.11 10.86 3.25
CA HIS A 270 -6.15 10.47 2.29
C HIS A 270 -7.06 9.39 2.91
N PRO A 271 -8.39 9.34 2.58
CA PRO A 271 -9.26 8.30 3.13
C PRO A 271 -8.84 6.86 2.75
N ASN A 272 -8.20 6.65 1.59
CA ASN A 272 -7.64 5.36 1.23
C ASN A 272 -6.53 4.94 2.21
N GLU A 273 -5.61 5.83 2.50
CA GLU A 273 -4.52 5.59 3.44
C GLU A 273 -5.04 5.32 4.86
N LEU A 274 -5.97 6.16 5.33
CA LEU A 274 -6.63 5.95 6.62
C LEU A 274 -7.30 4.59 6.72
N SER A 275 -7.98 4.14 5.66
CA SER A 275 -8.64 2.84 5.68
C SER A 275 -7.65 1.69 5.57
N ALA A 276 -6.55 1.85 4.84
CA ALA A 276 -5.50 0.84 4.78
C ALA A 276 -4.81 0.68 6.15
N ASP A 277 -4.48 1.78 6.84
CA ASP A 277 -3.92 1.76 8.20
C ASP A 277 -4.91 1.13 9.21
N ILE A 278 -6.18 1.49 9.15
CA ILE A 278 -7.19 0.97 10.09
C ILE A 278 -7.42 -0.52 9.87
N ILE A 279 -7.52 -0.95 8.62
CA ILE A 279 -7.75 -2.36 8.29
C ILE A 279 -6.53 -3.21 8.64
N SER A 280 -5.31 -2.78 8.28
CA SER A 280 -4.09 -3.54 8.60
C SER A 280 -3.94 -3.76 10.10
N LYS A 281 -4.13 -2.71 10.89
CA LYS A 281 -4.10 -2.79 12.36
C LYS A 281 -5.22 -3.67 12.91
N HIS A 282 -6.45 -3.53 12.42
CA HIS A 282 -7.57 -4.37 12.83
C HIS A 282 -7.32 -5.85 12.56
N VAL A 283 -6.81 -6.19 11.38
CA VAL A 283 -6.47 -7.56 10.99
C VAL A 283 -5.38 -8.14 11.89
N LEU A 284 -4.46 -7.32 12.38
CA LEU A 284 -3.41 -7.68 13.33
C LEU A 284 -3.87 -7.64 14.81
N ASN A 285 -5.18 -7.44 15.06
CA ASN A 285 -5.78 -7.31 16.39
C ASN A 285 -5.31 -6.07 17.18
N GLU A 286 -4.81 -5.06 16.50
CA GLU A 286 -4.51 -3.76 17.09
C GLU A 286 -5.76 -2.88 17.07
N ASN A 287 -6.42 -2.77 18.21
CA ASN A 287 -7.67 -2.04 18.34
C ASN A 287 -7.44 -0.63 18.88
N ASN A 288 -8.32 0.29 18.53
CA ASN A 288 -8.39 1.61 19.16
C ASN A 288 -9.85 1.98 19.48
N ASN A 289 -10.04 3.05 20.27
CA ASN A 289 -11.35 3.50 20.70
C ASN A 289 -11.80 4.79 20.00
N SER A 290 -11.24 5.14 18.85
CA SER A 290 -11.64 6.34 18.11
C SER A 290 -13.06 6.20 17.54
N PRO A 291 -13.81 7.30 17.36
CA PRO A 291 -15.10 7.28 16.66
C PRO A 291 -14.98 6.69 15.24
N ALA A 292 -13.91 6.98 14.53
CA ALA A 292 -13.66 6.41 13.19
C ALA A 292 -13.50 4.90 13.21
N TYR A 293 -12.78 4.37 14.21
CA TYR A 293 -12.62 2.92 14.36
C TYR A 293 -13.94 2.24 14.75
N ASN A 294 -14.70 2.81 15.68
CA ASN A 294 -16.02 2.29 16.04
C ASN A 294 -16.99 2.30 14.85
N ASN A 295 -16.92 3.32 14.01
CA ASN A 295 -17.71 3.40 12.78
C ASN A 295 -17.21 2.40 11.72
N PHE A 296 -15.90 2.20 11.62
CA PHE A 296 -15.30 1.14 10.79
C PHE A 296 -15.81 -0.24 11.19
N LEU A 297 -15.86 -0.59 12.47
CA LEU A 297 -16.37 -1.88 12.92
C LEU A 297 -17.84 -2.11 12.49
N LYS A 298 -18.68 -1.08 12.53
CA LYS A 298 -20.08 -1.15 12.04
C LYS A 298 -20.16 -1.38 10.54
N TRP A 299 -19.24 -0.83 9.76
CA TRP A 299 -19.15 -1.05 8.34
C TRP A 299 -18.57 -2.44 8.05
N TRP A 300 -17.48 -2.82 8.73
CA TRP A 300 -16.79 -4.10 8.57
C TRP A 300 -17.71 -5.29 8.79
N SER A 301 -18.57 -5.22 9.81
CA SER A 301 -19.56 -6.28 10.10
C SER A 301 -20.64 -6.47 9.02
N LYS A 302 -20.76 -5.54 8.06
CA LYS A 302 -21.74 -5.58 6.97
C LYS A 302 -21.12 -5.97 5.62
N ILE A 303 -19.81 -6.10 5.54
CA ILE A 303 -19.15 -6.62 4.33
C ILE A 303 -19.33 -8.13 4.33
N ASN A 304 -19.99 -8.63 3.28
CA ASN A 304 -20.24 -10.06 3.05
C ASN A 304 -19.21 -10.63 2.08
#